data_0d37561c3c4764319e51fafa0eaaeca8
#
_entry.id   0d37561c3c4764319e51fafa0eaaeca8
#
_cell.length_a   1.000
_cell.length_b   1.000
_cell.length_c   1.000
_cell.angle_alpha   90.00
_cell.angle_beta   90.00
_cell.angle_gamma   90.00
#
_symmetry.space_group_name_H-M   'P 1'
#
loop_
_entity.id
_entity.type
_entity.pdbx_description
1 polymer ?
#
loop_
_entity_poly.entity_id
_entity_poly.type
_entity_poly.pdbx_seq_one_letter_code
_entity_poly.pdbx_strand_id
1 'polypeptide(L)'
;MKHFLLTAMMLLCAVTGTKAEVDPNFHVYICFGQSNMEGNAQWEAQDVGNVDERFQMLATCNFTSPKRTLGNWYKAECPIVSPVGKLGPSDYFGRTMVERLPDKKIGVIAVAMGGSPIEMFDKDLYLQKYQDNYNEWWAQIARNYYGENPYGRIIEMAKKAQEVGVIKGILLHQGESNNGDEKWPGMVKKIYKDMLKDLGLRAADVHIYVGETEYEDQGGGCSWHNHVVAKIPEVIPTGHVVSAEGIPGNGTDPWHFSAAGYRTFGKRYAEKVLEVMNNPDTYNKYLTVDERYTDLAELGGKTFAIVNEAEVKAFFGPNGTELGFDKYSKAFDEFMNDGYQFKLAKVGKGRGIKLVTPEGADYEVDDKGTRAYLNSQAVTGTCCFLNGLGPSGQRGYEIQDGAQWDLQYVEGKGWAVKNVGTGKYLKDAAHPAMFDEPTYFTFCTLKETNVDPSGIQEVRVQKSLAKTGVYTLDGRRVNAENLRPGLYIMNGKKIVIK
;
A
#
# COMPACT_ATOMS: atom_id res chain seq x y z
N MET A 1 53.05 55.53 -6.71
CA MET A 1 52.94 54.10 -6.46
C MET A 1 51.43 53.77 -6.28
N LYS A 2 50.86 53.20 -7.28
CA LYS A 2 49.42 52.91 -7.33
C LYS A 2 49.24 51.43 -6.99
N HIS A 3 48.56 51.14 -5.90
CA HIS A 3 48.19 49.78 -5.53
C HIS A 3 46.93 49.34 -6.29
N PHE A 4 47.07 48.33 -7.14
CA PHE A 4 45.95 47.61 -7.75
C PHE A 4 45.46 46.54 -6.76
N LEU A 5 44.23 46.68 -6.25
CA LEU A 5 43.52 45.59 -5.56
C LEU A 5 42.81 44.75 -6.61
N LEU A 6 43.21 43.49 -6.77
CA LEU A 6 42.50 42.49 -7.54
C LEU A 6 41.47 41.80 -6.63
N THR A 7 40.19 42.09 -6.80
CA THR A 7 39.11 41.40 -6.11
C THR A 7 38.73 40.15 -6.92
N ALA A 8 39.17 38.99 -6.44
CA ALA A 8 38.73 37.71 -7.01
C ALA A 8 37.31 37.40 -6.54
N MET A 9 36.33 37.49 -7.43
CA MET A 9 34.94 37.11 -7.21
C MET A 9 34.85 35.61 -7.43
N MET A 10 34.85 34.82 -6.34
CA MET A 10 34.54 33.39 -6.41
C MET A 10 33.02 33.20 -6.73
N LEU A 11 32.77 32.79 -7.94
CA LEU A 11 31.42 32.34 -8.37
C LEU A 11 31.15 30.96 -7.75
N LEU A 12 30.45 30.96 -6.63
CA LEU A 12 29.96 29.72 -6.02
C LEU A 12 28.77 29.19 -6.86
N CYS A 13 29.04 28.33 -7.83
CA CYS A 13 28.00 27.60 -8.50
C CYS A 13 27.37 26.59 -7.50
N ALA A 14 26.30 26.98 -6.85
CA ALA A 14 25.45 26.04 -6.16
C ALA A 14 24.81 25.12 -7.21
N VAL A 15 25.35 23.90 -7.35
CA VAL A 15 24.70 22.83 -8.08
C VAL A 15 23.49 22.40 -7.22
N THR A 16 22.36 23.06 -7.41
CA THR A 16 21.09 22.54 -6.94
C THR A 16 20.77 21.33 -7.81
N GLY A 17 21.07 20.14 -7.29
CA GLY A 17 20.59 18.90 -7.90
C GLY A 17 19.07 18.95 -7.96
N THR A 18 18.52 19.23 -9.12
CA THR A 18 17.09 19.05 -9.38
C THR A 18 16.80 17.58 -9.24
N LYS A 19 16.07 17.20 -8.18
CA LYS A 19 15.54 15.85 -8.04
C LYS A 19 14.73 15.59 -9.33
N ALA A 20 15.03 14.52 -10.04
CA ALA A 20 14.31 14.18 -11.25
C ALA A 20 12.81 14.08 -10.90
N GLU A 21 11.96 14.70 -11.70
CA GLU A 21 10.52 14.62 -11.51
C GLU A 21 10.07 13.17 -11.78
N VAL A 22 9.23 12.63 -10.92
CA VAL A 22 8.69 11.26 -11.06
C VAL A 22 7.87 11.21 -12.35
N ASP A 23 8.21 10.26 -13.24
CA ASP A 23 7.46 10.04 -14.48
C ASP A 23 6.15 9.25 -14.20
N PRO A 24 4.96 9.87 -14.30
CA PRO A 24 3.69 9.18 -14.06
C PRO A 24 3.37 8.15 -15.14
N ASN A 25 4.10 8.11 -16.26
CA ASN A 25 3.96 7.12 -17.30
C ASN A 25 4.93 5.94 -17.14
N PHE A 26 5.82 5.99 -16.16
CA PHE A 26 6.64 4.85 -15.79
C PHE A 26 5.92 4.04 -14.71
N HIS A 27 5.18 3.01 -15.12
CA HIS A 27 4.44 2.11 -14.25
C HIS A 27 5.36 0.99 -13.75
N VAL A 28 5.52 0.87 -12.45
CA VAL A 28 6.37 -0.14 -11.82
C VAL A 28 5.51 -1.17 -11.10
N TYR A 29 5.90 -2.44 -11.21
CA TYR A 29 5.24 -3.57 -10.56
C TYR A 29 6.23 -4.33 -9.69
N ILE A 30 5.82 -4.67 -8.47
CA ILE A 30 6.58 -5.52 -7.56
C ILE A 30 6.19 -6.96 -7.85
N CYS A 31 7.17 -7.83 -8.08
CA CYS A 31 6.98 -9.26 -8.32
C CYS A 31 7.70 -10.03 -7.21
N PHE A 32 6.99 -10.85 -6.44
CA PHE A 32 7.61 -11.63 -5.38
C PHE A 32 7.01 -13.03 -5.24
N GLY A 33 7.74 -13.92 -4.60
CA GLY A 33 7.29 -15.28 -4.39
C GLY A 33 8.39 -16.32 -4.38
N GLN A 34 8.07 -17.53 -4.81
CA GLN A 34 9.01 -18.66 -4.86
C GLN A 34 9.40 -19.04 -6.30
N SER A 35 9.77 -20.28 -6.55
CA SER A 35 10.33 -20.74 -7.82
C SER A 35 9.51 -20.38 -9.05
N ASN A 36 8.17 -20.42 -8.96
CA ASN A 36 7.31 -20.06 -10.08
C ASN A 36 7.27 -18.54 -10.35
N MET A 37 7.67 -17.69 -9.40
CA MET A 37 7.94 -16.28 -9.67
C MET A 37 9.41 -16.05 -10.07
N GLU A 38 10.36 -16.77 -9.45
CA GLU A 38 11.79 -16.70 -9.80
C GLU A 38 12.05 -17.09 -11.25
N GLY A 39 11.25 -18.03 -11.75
CA GLY A 39 11.38 -18.62 -13.08
C GLY A 39 12.21 -19.91 -13.06
N ASN A 40 11.61 -21.01 -13.57
CA ASN A 40 12.25 -22.33 -13.54
C ASN A 40 12.37 -23.01 -14.91
N ALA A 41 11.78 -22.47 -15.98
CA ALA A 41 11.98 -23.00 -17.32
C ALA A 41 13.15 -22.33 -18.05
N GLN A 42 13.91 -23.11 -18.80
CA GLN A 42 14.91 -22.52 -19.69
C GLN A 42 14.23 -21.63 -20.73
N TRP A 43 14.81 -20.46 -20.98
CA TRP A 43 14.34 -19.60 -22.06
C TRP A 43 14.70 -20.21 -23.41
N GLU A 44 13.83 -20.01 -24.39
CA GLU A 44 13.96 -20.46 -25.75
C GLU A 44 14.33 -19.29 -26.66
N ALA A 45 14.60 -19.56 -27.95
CA ALA A 45 15.00 -18.55 -28.92
C ALA A 45 14.03 -17.37 -29.02
N GLN A 46 12.72 -17.62 -28.83
CA GLN A 46 11.69 -16.58 -28.84
C GLN A 46 11.71 -15.66 -27.61
N ASP A 47 12.34 -16.07 -26.51
CA ASP A 47 12.46 -15.32 -25.27
C ASP A 47 13.69 -14.42 -25.26
N VAL A 48 14.64 -14.71 -26.14
CA VAL A 48 15.93 -13.98 -26.24
C VAL A 48 15.79 -12.82 -27.22
N GLY A 49 16.16 -11.62 -26.79
CA GLY A 49 16.05 -10.41 -27.61
C GLY A 49 14.61 -9.91 -27.79
N ASN A 50 14.43 -8.99 -28.72
CA ASN A 50 13.14 -8.36 -29.05
C ASN A 50 12.35 -7.84 -27.83
N VAL A 51 13.06 -7.49 -26.75
CA VAL A 51 12.46 -6.81 -25.60
C VAL A 51 12.33 -5.33 -25.93
N ASP A 52 11.14 -4.79 -25.79
CA ASP A 52 10.88 -3.35 -25.97
C ASP A 52 11.73 -2.54 -24.97
N GLU A 53 12.36 -1.46 -25.43
CA GLU A 53 13.17 -0.58 -24.57
C GLU A 53 12.39 0.04 -23.41
N ARG A 54 11.07 0.11 -23.53
CA ARG A 54 10.18 0.58 -22.47
C ARG A 54 9.95 -0.46 -21.37
N PHE A 55 10.28 -1.74 -21.61
CA PHE A 55 10.23 -2.76 -20.58
C PHE A 55 11.56 -2.84 -19.83
N GLN A 56 11.55 -2.45 -18.57
CA GLN A 56 12.72 -2.31 -17.71
C GLN A 56 12.63 -3.21 -16.48
N MET A 57 13.77 -3.63 -15.97
CA MET A 57 13.89 -4.26 -14.66
C MET A 57 14.81 -3.43 -13.76
N LEU A 58 14.46 -3.30 -12.50
CA LEU A 58 15.37 -2.80 -11.48
C LEU A 58 16.13 -4.00 -10.90
N ALA A 59 17.44 -4.03 -11.04
CA ALA A 59 18.24 -5.13 -10.52
C ALA A 59 18.15 -5.16 -8.98
N THR A 60 17.57 -6.22 -8.44
CA THR A 60 17.38 -6.44 -7.00
C THR A 60 18.57 -7.12 -6.32
N CYS A 61 19.55 -7.53 -7.12
CA CYS A 61 20.85 -8.05 -6.71
C CYS A 61 21.89 -7.80 -7.81
N ASN A 62 23.14 -8.17 -7.56
CA ASN A 62 24.17 -8.12 -8.58
C ASN A 62 24.11 -9.36 -9.49
N PHE A 63 24.22 -9.17 -10.79
CA PHE A 63 24.33 -10.24 -11.79
C PHE A 63 25.74 -10.23 -12.40
N THR A 64 26.26 -11.40 -12.69
CA THR A 64 27.57 -11.55 -13.34
C THR A 64 27.44 -11.67 -14.86
N SER A 65 26.39 -12.36 -15.33
CA SER A 65 26.13 -12.55 -16.77
C SER A 65 24.61 -12.60 -17.05
N PRO A 66 24.04 -11.61 -17.73
CA PRO A 66 24.66 -10.33 -18.10
C PRO A 66 25.04 -9.50 -16.87
N LYS A 67 26.07 -8.67 -16.97
CA LYS A 67 26.50 -7.85 -15.81
C LYS A 67 25.44 -6.80 -15.50
N ARG A 68 24.89 -6.87 -14.29
CA ARG A 68 23.93 -5.87 -13.74
C ARG A 68 24.29 -5.58 -12.30
N THR A 69 24.18 -4.32 -11.93
CA THR A 69 24.49 -3.84 -10.58
C THR A 69 23.20 -3.58 -9.83
N LEU A 70 23.12 -4.03 -8.58
CA LEU A 70 22.03 -3.77 -7.65
C LEU A 70 21.58 -2.31 -7.71
N GLY A 71 20.28 -2.10 -7.80
CA GLY A 71 19.64 -0.80 -7.76
C GLY A 71 19.74 0.01 -9.06
N ASN A 72 20.18 -0.57 -10.17
CA ASN A 72 20.18 0.09 -11.48
C ASN A 72 19.11 -0.51 -12.39
N TRP A 73 18.56 0.35 -13.25
CA TRP A 73 17.60 -0.05 -14.28
C TRP A 73 18.30 -0.61 -15.51
N TYR A 74 17.72 -1.67 -16.05
CA TYR A 74 18.18 -2.33 -17.27
C TYR A 74 16.98 -2.72 -18.12
N LYS A 75 17.18 -2.88 -19.42
CA LYS A 75 16.19 -3.54 -20.27
C LYS A 75 15.91 -4.94 -19.70
N ALA A 76 14.63 -5.32 -19.59
CA ALA A 76 14.20 -6.51 -18.88
C ALA A 76 14.39 -7.79 -19.74
N GLU A 77 15.62 -8.21 -19.92
CA GLU A 77 16.01 -9.47 -20.57
C GLU A 77 16.29 -10.54 -19.52
N CYS A 78 15.91 -11.80 -19.80
CA CYS A 78 16.19 -12.91 -18.88
C CYS A 78 17.70 -13.08 -18.59
N PRO A 79 18.06 -13.48 -17.36
CA PRO A 79 17.22 -13.68 -16.20
C PRO A 79 16.78 -12.33 -15.58
N ILE A 80 15.51 -12.21 -15.16
CA ILE A 80 14.97 -10.95 -14.61
C ILE A 80 15.12 -10.89 -13.10
N VAL A 81 14.87 -11.99 -12.38
CA VAL A 81 14.70 -12.01 -10.92
C VAL A 81 16.03 -12.10 -10.19
N SER A 82 16.83 -13.12 -10.50
CA SER A 82 18.12 -13.39 -9.87
C SER A 82 19.07 -14.07 -10.85
N PRO A 83 20.39 -14.15 -10.56
CA PRO A 83 21.34 -14.89 -11.40
C PRO A 83 21.05 -16.38 -11.57
N VAL A 84 20.28 -16.98 -10.66
CA VAL A 84 19.87 -18.39 -10.71
C VAL A 84 18.46 -18.56 -11.29
N GLY A 85 17.71 -17.49 -11.42
CA GLY A 85 16.39 -17.47 -12.05
C GLY A 85 16.47 -17.79 -13.53
N LYS A 86 15.36 -18.28 -14.05
CA LYS A 86 15.18 -18.63 -15.46
C LYS A 86 13.98 -17.86 -16.03
N LEU A 87 13.32 -18.40 -17.08
CA LEU A 87 12.07 -17.83 -17.57
C LEU A 87 10.96 -18.00 -16.52
N GLY A 88 10.36 -16.90 -16.16
CA GLY A 88 9.22 -16.83 -15.24
C GLY A 88 8.14 -15.87 -15.75
N PRO A 89 7.03 -15.72 -15.04
CA PRO A 89 5.87 -14.95 -15.51
C PRO A 89 6.16 -13.46 -15.66
N SER A 90 7.10 -12.90 -14.90
CA SER A 90 7.45 -11.46 -14.95
C SER A 90 7.94 -10.99 -16.32
N ASP A 91 8.53 -11.89 -17.13
CA ASP A 91 8.98 -11.57 -18.49
C ASP A 91 7.79 -11.24 -19.41
N TYR A 92 6.90 -12.21 -19.59
CA TYR A 92 5.75 -12.02 -20.49
C TYR A 92 4.67 -11.12 -19.91
N PHE A 93 4.66 -10.93 -18.61
CA PHE A 93 3.91 -9.83 -18.00
C PHE A 93 4.32 -8.47 -18.57
N GLY A 94 5.60 -8.14 -18.46
CA GLY A 94 6.10 -6.85 -18.91
C GLY A 94 6.03 -6.66 -20.43
N ARG A 95 6.36 -7.70 -21.22
CA ARG A 95 6.21 -7.67 -22.68
C ARG A 95 4.75 -7.38 -23.10
N THR A 96 3.79 -8.03 -22.46
CA THR A 96 2.36 -7.82 -22.75
C THR A 96 1.91 -6.42 -22.32
N MET A 97 2.38 -5.94 -21.16
CA MET A 97 2.02 -4.61 -20.67
C MET A 97 2.52 -3.49 -21.60
N VAL A 98 3.77 -3.55 -22.11
CA VAL A 98 4.29 -2.54 -23.04
C VAL A 98 3.59 -2.57 -24.40
N GLU A 99 3.19 -3.77 -24.85
CA GLU A 99 2.40 -3.94 -26.08
C GLU A 99 1.00 -3.29 -25.94
N ARG A 100 0.35 -3.52 -24.81
CA ARG A 100 -1.03 -3.07 -24.57
C ARG A 100 -1.11 -1.61 -24.11
N LEU A 101 -0.02 -1.05 -23.61
CA LEU A 101 0.09 0.32 -23.10
C LEU A 101 1.20 1.08 -23.85
N PRO A 102 0.98 1.48 -25.11
CA PRO A 102 2.02 2.06 -25.97
C PRO A 102 2.60 3.37 -25.42
N ASP A 103 1.86 4.11 -24.60
CA ASP A 103 2.29 5.37 -24.00
C ASP A 103 2.99 5.19 -22.65
N LYS A 104 3.15 3.96 -22.16
CA LYS A 104 3.73 3.68 -20.85
C LYS A 104 5.09 3.01 -20.96
N LYS A 105 5.94 3.33 -20.01
CA LYS A 105 7.12 2.56 -19.64
C LYS A 105 6.74 1.59 -18.54
N ILE A 106 7.19 0.36 -18.59
CA ILE A 106 6.87 -0.69 -17.63
C ILE A 106 8.16 -1.12 -16.92
N GLY A 107 8.13 -1.11 -15.60
CA GLY A 107 9.23 -1.58 -14.77
C GLY A 107 8.81 -2.74 -13.87
N VAL A 108 9.73 -3.67 -13.63
CA VAL A 108 9.54 -4.72 -12.64
C VAL A 108 10.64 -4.69 -11.59
N ILE A 109 10.24 -4.90 -10.33
CA ILE A 109 11.11 -5.16 -9.19
C ILE A 109 10.81 -6.59 -8.78
N ALA A 110 11.74 -7.51 -9.00
CA ALA A 110 11.47 -8.93 -8.79
C ALA A 110 12.37 -9.50 -7.68
N VAL A 111 11.76 -10.07 -6.64
CA VAL A 111 12.45 -10.76 -5.53
C VAL A 111 11.74 -12.08 -5.28
N ALA A 112 12.37 -13.17 -5.65
CA ALA A 112 11.81 -14.50 -5.44
C ALA A 112 12.90 -15.52 -5.16
N MET A 113 12.53 -16.61 -4.47
CA MET A 113 13.46 -17.63 -4.02
C MET A 113 12.81 -19.00 -4.15
N GLY A 114 13.39 -19.87 -5.00
CA GLY A 114 12.87 -21.23 -5.21
C GLY A 114 12.73 -22.03 -3.92
N GLY A 115 11.51 -22.51 -3.62
CA GLY A 115 11.20 -23.30 -2.42
C GLY A 115 10.94 -22.49 -1.15
N SER A 116 10.95 -21.15 -1.21
CA SER A 116 10.74 -20.35 0.00
C SER A 116 9.29 -20.35 0.48
N PRO A 117 9.08 -20.48 1.79
CA PRO A 117 7.76 -20.26 2.39
C PRO A 117 7.43 -18.77 2.47
N ILE A 118 6.12 -18.46 2.57
CA ILE A 118 5.62 -17.08 2.54
C ILE A 118 6.16 -16.23 3.70
N GLU A 119 6.47 -16.84 4.84
CA GLU A 119 7.02 -16.19 6.04
C GLU A 119 8.35 -15.46 5.78
N MET A 120 9.08 -15.86 4.73
CA MET A 120 10.32 -15.17 4.31
C MET A 120 10.06 -13.74 3.80
N PHE A 121 8.82 -13.44 3.43
CA PHE A 121 8.41 -12.11 3.02
C PHE A 121 7.64 -11.34 4.11
N ASP A 122 7.48 -11.91 5.30
CA ASP A 122 6.93 -11.23 6.46
C ASP A 122 8.04 -10.55 7.27
N LYS A 123 7.97 -9.22 7.43
CA LYS A 123 9.02 -8.42 8.10
C LYS A 123 9.27 -8.79 9.56
N ASP A 124 8.27 -9.42 10.21
CA ASP A 124 8.37 -9.81 11.62
C ASP A 124 8.79 -11.27 11.78
N LEU A 125 8.60 -12.11 10.75
CA LEU A 125 8.85 -13.56 10.82
C LEU A 125 10.09 -14.03 10.06
N TYR A 126 10.52 -13.28 9.01
CA TYR A 126 11.58 -13.73 8.10
C TYR A 126 12.88 -14.12 8.80
N LEU A 127 13.28 -13.35 9.82
CA LEU A 127 14.58 -13.57 10.48
C LEU A 127 14.62 -14.89 11.23
N GLN A 128 13.57 -15.20 12.00
CA GLN A 128 13.46 -16.47 12.71
C GLN A 128 13.37 -17.63 11.72
N LYS A 129 12.52 -17.48 10.70
CA LYS A 129 12.35 -18.50 9.65
C LYS A 129 13.67 -18.79 8.93
N TYR A 130 14.42 -17.75 8.59
CA TYR A 130 15.73 -17.86 7.96
C TYR A 130 16.75 -18.59 8.89
N GLN A 131 16.82 -18.22 10.16
CA GLN A 131 17.74 -18.80 11.12
C GLN A 131 17.46 -20.29 11.36
N ASP A 132 16.19 -20.64 11.52
CA ASP A 132 15.77 -22.03 11.75
C ASP A 132 16.04 -22.94 10.55
N ASN A 133 16.17 -22.37 9.36
CA ASN A 133 16.29 -23.10 8.10
C ASN A 133 17.53 -22.66 7.28
N TYR A 134 18.59 -22.29 7.97
CA TYR A 134 19.80 -21.69 7.38
C TYR A 134 20.42 -22.47 6.21
N ASN A 135 20.31 -23.80 6.22
CA ASN A 135 20.89 -24.69 5.20
C ASN A 135 19.97 -24.92 4.00
N GLU A 136 18.73 -24.48 4.05
CA GLU A 136 17.80 -24.63 2.95
C GLU A 136 18.25 -23.85 1.71
N TRP A 137 17.88 -24.35 0.52
CA TRP A 137 18.23 -23.75 -0.74
C TRP A 137 17.77 -22.27 -0.84
N TRP A 138 16.55 -22.00 -0.45
CA TRP A 138 16.01 -20.64 -0.45
C TRP A 138 16.72 -19.70 0.54
N ALA A 139 17.20 -20.23 1.66
CA ALA A 139 17.97 -19.45 2.62
C ALA A 139 19.35 -19.08 2.04
N GLN A 140 19.93 -19.94 1.22
CA GLN A 140 21.18 -19.64 0.49
C GLN A 140 20.93 -18.55 -0.56
N ILE A 141 19.80 -18.58 -1.28
CA ILE A 141 19.41 -17.52 -2.22
C ILE A 141 19.23 -16.19 -1.48
N ALA A 142 18.51 -16.19 -0.35
CA ALA A 142 18.34 -15.01 0.49
C ALA A 142 19.68 -14.38 0.89
N ARG A 143 20.65 -15.20 1.34
CA ARG A 143 22.00 -14.74 1.69
C ARG A 143 22.76 -14.17 0.51
N ASN A 144 22.80 -14.92 -0.56
CA ASN A 144 23.66 -14.60 -1.70
C ASN A 144 23.18 -13.39 -2.48
N TYR A 145 21.85 -13.14 -2.50
CA TYR A 145 21.27 -12.13 -3.40
C TYR A 145 20.48 -11.03 -2.69
N TYR A 146 19.88 -11.30 -1.53
CA TYR A 146 18.92 -10.37 -0.90
C TYR A 146 19.34 -9.87 0.49
N GLY A 147 20.59 -10.16 0.92
CA GLY A 147 21.11 -9.72 2.22
C GLY A 147 20.33 -10.31 3.40
N GLU A 148 19.92 -11.56 3.26
CA GLU A 148 19.16 -12.34 4.27
C GLU A 148 17.74 -11.83 4.54
N ASN A 149 17.36 -10.68 3.94
CA ASN A 149 16.06 -10.02 4.15
C ASN A 149 15.37 -9.70 2.82
N PRO A 150 14.63 -10.65 2.24
CA PRO A 150 13.94 -10.44 0.97
C PRO A 150 12.84 -9.38 1.06
N TYR A 151 12.10 -9.29 2.18
CA TYR A 151 11.14 -8.20 2.39
C TYR A 151 11.83 -6.83 2.36
N GLY A 152 12.88 -6.67 3.15
CA GLY A 152 13.64 -5.40 3.17
C GLY A 152 14.21 -5.03 1.79
N ARG A 153 14.65 -6.03 1.00
CA ARG A 153 15.10 -5.83 -0.39
C ARG A 153 13.99 -5.32 -1.30
N ILE A 154 12.78 -5.86 -1.17
CA ILE A 154 11.61 -5.35 -1.90
C ILE A 154 11.38 -3.88 -1.57
N ILE A 155 11.31 -3.53 -0.28
CA ILE A 155 11.06 -2.16 0.18
C ILE A 155 12.16 -1.18 -0.27
N GLU A 156 13.42 -1.57 -0.16
CA GLU A 156 14.56 -0.77 -0.60
C GLU A 156 14.47 -0.43 -2.10
N MET A 157 14.24 -1.45 -2.94
CA MET A 157 14.16 -1.27 -4.38
C MET A 157 12.88 -0.55 -4.80
N ALA A 158 11.76 -0.78 -4.12
CA ALA A 158 10.52 -0.08 -4.38
C ALA A 158 10.63 1.42 -4.07
N LYS A 159 11.25 1.81 -2.95
CA LYS A 159 11.53 3.22 -2.64
C LYS A 159 12.40 3.87 -3.70
N LYS A 160 13.41 3.16 -4.18
CA LYS A 160 14.26 3.63 -5.28
C LYS A 160 13.48 3.80 -6.59
N ALA A 161 12.56 2.90 -6.89
CA ALA A 161 11.71 3.00 -8.07
C ALA A 161 10.72 4.17 -7.98
N GLN A 162 10.22 4.50 -6.79
CA GLN A 162 9.36 5.66 -6.55
C GLN A 162 10.06 7.00 -6.81
N GLU A 163 11.40 7.03 -6.89
CA GLU A 163 12.13 8.23 -7.26
C GLU A 163 11.96 8.60 -8.75
N VAL A 164 11.60 7.63 -9.60
CA VAL A 164 11.56 7.81 -11.07
C VAL A 164 10.24 7.38 -11.70
N GLY A 165 9.41 6.59 -11.01
CA GLY A 165 8.16 6.03 -11.55
C GLY A 165 7.10 5.84 -10.46
N VAL A 166 5.97 5.24 -10.82
CA VAL A 166 4.81 5.02 -9.96
C VAL A 166 4.56 3.53 -9.81
N ILE A 167 4.51 3.03 -8.57
CA ILE A 167 4.13 1.63 -8.31
C ILE A 167 2.63 1.47 -8.59
N LYS A 168 2.27 0.48 -9.42
CA LYS A 168 0.91 0.26 -9.93
C LYS A 168 0.31 -1.09 -9.59
N GLY A 169 1.10 -2.02 -9.05
CA GLY A 169 0.59 -3.32 -8.66
C GLY A 169 1.67 -4.21 -8.07
N ILE A 170 1.21 -5.28 -7.43
CA ILE A 170 2.05 -6.30 -6.80
C ILE A 170 1.63 -7.65 -7.36
N LEU A 171 2.57 -8.42 -7.90
CA LEU A 171 2.37 -9.77 -8.40
C LEU A 171 2.98 -10.76 -7.42
N LEU A 172 2.19 -11.71 -6.96
CA LEU A 172 2.64 -12.79 -6.07
C LEU A 172 2.44 -14.13 -6.77
N HIS A 173 3.49 -14.95 -6.79
CA HIS A 173 3.35 -16.38 -7.06
C HIS A 173 4.09 -17.18 -5.99
N GLN A 174 3.33 -17.72 -5.06
CA GLN A 174 3.82 -18.55 -3.94
C GLN A 174 2.65 -19.40 -3.43
N GLY A 175 2.92 -20.57 -2.95
CA GLY A 175 1.89 -21.46 -2.38
C GLY A 175 2.37 -22.90 -2.24
N GLU A 176 3.24 -23.36 -3.13
CA GLU A 176 3.71 -24.75 -3.13
C GLU A 176 4.41 -25.12 -1.83
N SER A 177 5.18 -24.20 -1.24
CA SER A 177 5.86 -24.40 0.04
C SER A 177 4.93 -24.22 1.27
N ASN A 178 3.72 -23.70 1.06
CA ASN A 178 2.66 -23.57 2.07
C ASN A 178 1.40 -24.35 1.66
N ASN A 179 1.54 -25.43 0.88
CA ASN A 179 0.43 -26.16 0.27
C ASN A 179 -0.67 -26.51 1.29
N GLY A 180 -1.87 -26.00 1.06
CA GLY A 180 -3.04 -26.26 1.91
C GLY A 180 -3.06 -25.52 3.26
N ASP A 181 -2.16 -24.57 3.49
CA ASP A 181 -2.16 -23.78 4.74
C ASP A 181 -3.29 -22.74 4.72
N GLU A 182 -4.34 -23.01 5.47
CA GLU A 182 -5.53 -22.14 5.60
C GLU A 182 -5.22 -20.74 6.19
N LYS A 183 -4.07 -20.54 6.82
CA LYS A 183 -3.63 -19.24 7.35
C LYS A 183 -2.94 -18.39 6.30
N TRP A 184 -2.56 -18.98 5.16
CA TRP A 184 -1.80 -18.31 4.12
C TRP A 184 -2.45 -17.03 3.58
N PRO A 185 -3.78 -16.93 3.32
CA PRO A 185 -4.38 -15.67 2.87
C PRO A 185 -4.22 -14.53 3.87
N GLY A 186 -4.31 -14.84 5.17
CA GLY A 186 -4.06 -13.86 6.25
C GLY A 186 -2.61 -13.40 6.29
N MET A 187 -1.65 -14.30 6.04
CA MET A 187 -0.23 -13.94 5.94
C MET A 187 0.04 -13.05 4.72
N VAL A 188 -0.54 -13.39 3.57
CA VAL A 188 -0.46 -12.54 2.36
C VAL A 188 -1.05 -11.16 2.62
N LYS A 189 -2.23 -11.08 3.26
CA LYS A 189 -2.85 -9.81 3.66
C LYS A 189 -1.89 -8.97 4.51
N LYS A 190 -1.28 -9.56 5.54
CA LYS A 190 -0.33 -8.88 6.41
C LYS A 190 0.86 -8.32 5.63
N ILE A 191 1.51 -9.14 4.79
CA ILE A 191 2.66 -8.75 3.98
C ILE A 191 2.29 -7.61 3.03
N TYR A 192 1.15 -7.71 2.36
CA TYR A 192 0.64 -6.68 1.47
C TYR A 192 0.40 -5.35 2.21
N LYS A 193 -0.29 -5.38 3.35
CA LYS A 193 -0.51 -4.19 4.21
C LYS A 193 0.81 -3.56 4.63
N ASP A 194 1.77 -4.38 5.06
CA ASP A 194 3.08 -3.89 5.46
C ASP A 194 3.83 -3.22 4.31
N MET A 195 3.80 -3.81 3.10
CA MET A 195 4.40 -3.19 1.91
C MET A 195 3.75 -1.84 1.58
N LEU A 196 2.42 -1.77 1.59
CA LEU A 196 1.70 -0.52 1.32
C LEU A 196 2.05 0.55 2.36
N LYS A 197 2.07 0.18 3.65
CA LYS A 197 2.43 1.10 4.75
C LYS A 197 3.87 1.61 4.60
N ASP A 198 4.84 0.71 4.41
CA ASP A 198 6.26 1.05 4.37
C ASP A 198 6.65 1.87 3.12
N LEU A 199 5.82 1.80 2.07
CA LEU A 199 5.97 2.52 0.81
C LEU A 199 5.05 3.76 0.69
N GLY A 200 4.16 3.99 1.66
CA GLY A 200 3.20 5.10 1.63
C GLY A 200 2.18 4.99 0.50
N LEU A 201 1.77 3.76 0.15
CA LEU A 201 0.85 3.45 -0.93
C LEU A 201 -0.57 3.18 -0.41
N ARG A 202 -1.56 3.35 -1.28
CA ARG A 202 -2.96 2.99 -0.99
C ARG A 202 -3.32 1.70 -1.73
N ALA A 203 -4.10 0.83 -1.08
CA ALA A 203 -4.57 -0.41 -1.69
C ALA A 203 -5.38 -0.17 -2.98
N ALA A 204 -6.21 0.87 -3.00
CA ALA A 204 -7.00 1.24 -4.18
C ALA A 204 -6.16 1.64 -5.42
N ASP A 205 -4.91 2.06 -5.22
CA ASP A 205 -4.01 2.45 -6.31
C ASP A 205 -3.04 1.34 -6.71
N VAL A 206 -2.80 0.37 -5.79
CA VAL A 206 -1.78 -0.68 -5.94
C VAL A 206 -2.37 -2.02 -5.52
N HIS A 207 -3.05 -2.68 -6.43
CA HIS A 207 -3.69 -3.97 -6.20
C HIS A 207 -2.66 -5.12 -6.15
N ILE A 208 -3.03 -6.23 -5.50
CA ILE A 208 -2.24 -7.46 -5.49
C ILE A 208 -2.88 -8.53 -6.38
N TYR A 209 -2.05 -9.15 -7.20
CA TYR A 209 -2.43 -10.19 -8.18
C TYR A 209 -1.73 -11.49 -7.79
N VAL A 210 -2.49 -12.50 -7.45
CA VAL A 210 -2.00 -13.75 -6.85
C VAL A 210 -2.25 -14.90 -7.81
N GLY A 211 -1.17 -15.54 -8.26
CA GLY A 211 -1.25 -16.68 -9.17
C GLY A 211 -1.59 -17.98 -8.45
N GLU A 212 -2.41 -18.79 -9.10
CA GLU A 212 -2.67 -20.17 -8.69
C GLU A 212 -1.47 -21.07 -8.95
N THR A 213 -1.35 -22.15 -8.18
CA THR A 213 -0.39 -23.24 -8.43
C THR A 213 -0.86 -24.10 -9.60
N GLU A 214 0.05 -24.93 -10.14
CA GLU A 214 -0.27 -25.85 -11.24
C GLU A 214 -1.42 -26.79 -10.88
N TYR A 215 -2.35 -26.97 -11.81
CA TYR A 215 -3.51 -27.83 -11.63
C TYR A 215 -3.16 -29.32 -11.76
N GLU A 216 -3.91 -30.19 -11.06
CA GLU A 216 -3.69 -31.64 -11.04
C GLU A 216 -3.79 -32.27 -12.44
N ASP A 217 -4.72 -31.82 -13.27
CA ASP A 217 -4.90 -32.29 -14.65
C ASP A 217 -3.75 -31.89 -15.58
N GLN A 218 -2.89 -30.95 -15.14
CA GLN A 218 -1.66 -30.55 -15.80
C GLN A 218 -0.41 -31.17 -15.15
N GLY A 219 -0.56 -31.99 -14.12
CA GLY A 219 0.52 -32.68 -13.39
C GLY A 219 0.87 -32.04 -12.03
N GLY A 220 0.12 -31.02 -11.60
CA GLY A 220 0.40 -30.24 -10.41
C GLY A 220 0.15 -30.99 -9.09
N GLY A 221 1.19 -31.11 -8.25
CA GLY A 221 1.13 -31.76 -6.95
C GLY A 221 0.63 -30.85 -5.82
N CYS A 222 0.50 -29.55 -6.09
CA CYS A 222 0.03 -28.56 -5.13
C CYS A 222 -1.31 -27.91 -5.51
N SER A 223 -2.07 -28.54 -6.43
CA SER A 223 -3.34 -28.01 -6.93
C SER A 223 -4.38 -27.77 -5.82
N TRP A 224 -4.26 -28.51 -4.72
CA TRP A 224 -5.09 -28.29 -3.54
C TRP A 224 -4.94 -26.90 -2.92
N HIS A 225 -3.79 -26.26 -3.11
CA HIS A 225 -3.58 -24.88 -2.61
C HIS A 225 -4.49 -23.85 -3.31
N ASN A 226 -5.01 -24.15 -4.50
CA ASN A 226 -5.80 -23.20 -5.26
C ASN A 226 -7.14 -22.85 -4.55
N HIS A 227 -7.67 -23.74 -3.71
CA HIS A 227 -8.82 -23.39 -2.86
C HIS A 227 -8.47 -22.38 -1.76
N VAL A 228 -7.19 -22.32 -1.35
CA VAL A 228 -6.69 -21.31 -0.41
C VAL A 228 -6.46 -19.98 -1.13
N VAL A 229 -5.85 -20.03 -2.34
CA VAL A 229 -5.66 -18.84 -3.20
C VAL A 229 -7.00 -18.19 -3.53
N ALA A 230 -8.04 -18.99 -3.79
CA ALA A 230 -9.38 -18.48 -4.09
C ALA A 230 -9.98 -17.59 -2.99
N LYS A 231 -9.48 -17.69 -1.73
CA LYS A 231 -9.93 -16.85 -0.61
C LYS A 231 -9.31 -15.46 -0.58
N ILE A 232 -8.33 -15.18 -1.43
CA ILE A 232 -7.64 -13.88 -1.46
C ILE A 232 -8.61 -12.70 -1.61
N PRO A 233 -9.59 -12.69 -2.55
CA PRO A 233 -10.53 -11.57 -2.68
C PRO A 233 -11.44 -11.39 -1.46
N GLU A 234 -11.65 -12.43 -0.65
CA GLU A 234 -12.46 -12.36 0.57
C GLU A 234 -11.74 -11.62 1.70
N VAL A 235 -10.40 -11.73 1.76
CA VAL A 235 -9.59 -11.13 2.82
C VAL A 235 -8.87 -9.85 2.39
N ILE A 236 -8.68 -9.65 1.08
CA ILE A 236 -8.06 -8.46 0.47
C ILE A 236 -9.00 -7.96 -0.62
N PRO A 237 -9.78 -6.88 -0.39
CA PRO A 237 -10.74 -6.37 -1.38
C PRO A 237 -10.12 -5.99 -2.72
N THR A 238 -8.84 -5.58 -2.71
CA THR A 238 -8.03 -5.26 -3.89
C THR A 238 -7.12 -6.42 -4.31
N GLY A 239 -7.43 -7.63 -3.86
CA GLY A 239 -6.73 -8.86 -4.22
C GLY A 239 -7.42 -9.60 -5.36
N HIS A 240 -6.66 -10.04 -6.33
CA HIS A 240 -7.15 -10.72 -7.53
C HIS A 240 -6.44 -12.03 -7.74
N VAL A 241 -7.21 -13.07 -8.06
CA VAL A 241 -6.66 -14.36 -8.45
C VAL A 241 -6.35 -14.36 -9.94
N VAL A 242 -5.18 -14.87 -10.29
CA VAL A 242 -4.76 -15.12 -11.69
C VAL A 242 -4.74 -16.61 -11.90
N SER A 243 -5.67 -17.12 -12.69
CA SER A 243 -5.88 -18.56 -12.85
C SER A 243 -4.72 -19.24 -13.60
N ALA A 244 -4.32 -20.39 -13.09
CA ALA A 244 -3.40 -21.32 -13.75
C ALA A 244 -4.14 -22.44 -14.51
N GLU A 245 -5.47 -22.45 -14.57
CA GLU A 245 -6.26 -23.49 -15.25
C GLU A 245 -5.80 -23.68 -16.70
N GLY A 246 -5.47 -24.93 -17.06
CA GLY A 246 -5.02 -25.32 -18.38
C GLY A 246 -3.62 -24.79 -18.76
N ILE A 247 -2.86 -24.23 -17.84
CA ILE A 247 -1.45 -23.86 -18.08
C ILE A 247 -0.59 -25.11 -17.92
N PRO A 248 0.19 -25.48 -18.96
CA PRO A 248 0.93 -26.72 -18.93
C PRO A 248 2.11 -26.69 -17.97
N GLY A 249 2.25 -27.75 -17.17
CA GLY A 249 3.43 -28.02 -16.37
C GLY A 249 4.64 -28.40 -17.22
N ASN A 250 5.81 -28.53 -16.56
CA ASN A 250 7.06 -28.88 -17.22
C ASN A 250 7.18 -30.39 -17.56
N GLY A 251 6.29 -31.24 -17.00
CA GLY A 251 6.27 -32.68 -17.21
C GLY A 251 7.43 -33.44 -16.56
N THR A 252 8.28 -32.77 -15.76
CA THR A 252 9.45 -33.38 -15.11
C THR A 252 9.32 -33.40 -13.58
N ASP A 253 8.58 -32.47 -13.03
CA ASP A 253 8.25 -32.40 -11.62
C ASP A 253 6.82 -31.87 -11.43
N PRO A 254 6.19 -32.03 -10.25
CA PRO A 254 4.80 -31.66 -10.03
C PRO A 254 4.62 -30.23 -9.48
N TRP A 255 5.54 -29.32 -9.71
CA TRP A 255 5.50 -27.98 -9.13
C TRP A 255 5.63 -26.84 -10.13
N HIS A 256 6.28 -27.09 -11.28
CA HIS A 256 6.75 -26.02 -12.14
C HIS A 256 6.12 -26.03 -13.52
N PHE A 257 5.74 -24.86 -13.98
CA PHE A 257 5.23 -24.68 -15.34
C PHE A 257 6.32 -24.86 -16.41
N SER A 258 5.89 -25.28 -17.60
CA SER A 258 6.76 -25.28 -18.78
C SER A 258 7.08 -23.84 -19.24
N ALA A 259 8.03 -23.70 -20.17
CA ALA A 259 8.32 -22.40 -20.78
C ALA A 259 7.08 -21.79 -21.44
N ALA A 260 6.27 -22.58 -22.14
CA ALA A 260 4.98 -22.16 -22.70
C ALA A 260 4.00 -21.76 -21.59
N GLY A 261 4.01 -22.48 -20.46
CA GLY A 261 3.22 -22.19 -19.28
C GLY A 261 3.57 -20.82 -18.69
N TYR A 262 4.84 -20.52 -18.45
CA TYR A 262 5.24 -19.20 -17.93
C TYR A 262 4.90 -18.05 -18.86
N ARG A 263 5.03 -18.22 -20.18
CA ARG A 263 4.58 -17.20 -21.14
C ARG A 263 3.09 -16.93 -21.02
N THR A 264 2.29 -17.98 -20.96
CA THR A 264 0.84 -17.88 -20.81
C THR A 264 0.49 -17.22 -19.47
N PHE A 265 1.14 -17.62 -18.39
CA PHE A 265 0.87 -17.08 -17.08
C PHE A 265 1.24 -15.60 -16.97
N GLY A 266 2.39 -15.20 -17.52
CA GLY A 266 2.77 -13.79 -17.59
C GLY A 266 1.73 -12.94 -18.33
N LYS A 267 1.21 -13.44 -19.46
CA LYS A 267 0.12 -12.78 -20.19
C LYS A 267 -1.15 -12.67 -19.35
N ARG A 268 -1.55 -13.73 -18.62
CA ARG A 268 -2.73 -13.71 -17.75
C ARG A 268 -2.60 -12.70 -16.61
N TYR A 269 -1.42 -12.57 -16.00
CA TYR A 269 -1.16 -11.51 -15.04
C TYR A 269 -1.37 -10.13 -15.66
N ALA A 270 -0.83 -9.88 -16.85
CA ALA A 270 -1.00 -8.61 -17.55
C ALA A 270 -2.46 -8.34 -17.90
N GLU A 271 -3.18 -9.34 -18.41
CA GLU A 271 -4.60 -9.23 -18.74
C GLU A 271 -5.45 -8.89 -17.51
N LYS A 272 -5.19 -9.53 -16.36
CA LYS A 272 -5.87 -9.23 -15.11
C LYS A 272 -5.57 -7.81 -14.62
N VAL A 273 -4.32 -7.36 -14.69
CA VAL A 273 -3.95 -5.97 -14.38
C VAL A 273 -4.67 -4.98 -15.28
N LEU A 274 -4.72 -5.24 -16.59
CA LEU A 274 -5.40 -4.38 -17.56
C LEU A 274 -6.92 -4.35 -17.36
N GLU A 275 -7.52 -5.49 -17.01
CA GLU A 275 -8.95 -5.58 -16.64
C GLU A 275 -9.26 -4.64 -15.47
N VAL A 276 -8.46 -4.72 -14.39
CA VAL A 276 -8.62 -3.87 -13.20
C VAL A 276 -8.38 -2.39 -13.53
N MET A 277 -7.34 -2.08 -14.30
CA MET A 277 -7.05 -0.70 -14.73
C MET A 277 -8.18 -0.07 -15.56
N ASN A 278 -8.91 -0.87 -16.33
CA ASN A 278 -10.03 -0.40 -17.15
C ASN A 278 -11.33 -0.23 -16.35
N ASN A 279 -11.39 -0.76 -15.12
CA ASN A 279 -12.53 -0.66 -14.22
C ASN A 279 -12.17 0.03 -12.89
N PRO A 280 -11.60 1.24 -12.91
CA PRO A 280 -11.08 1.89 -11.70
C PRO A 280 -12.16 2.23 -10.68
N ASP A 281 -13.39 2.48 -11.12
CA ASP A 281 -14.48 2.92 -10.25
C ASP A 281 -14.97 1.80 -9.31
N THR A 282 -14.67 0.55 -9.64
CA THR A 282 -15.03 -0.60 -8.79
C THR A 282 -14.22 -0.62 -7.49
N TYR A 283 -13.03 0.00 -7.48
CA TYR A 283 -12.06 -0.08 -6.40
C TYR A 283 -11.76 1.26 -5.72
N ASN A 284 -12.19 2.39 -6.29
CA ASN A 284 -12.05 3.71 -5.69
C ASN A 284 -13.23 3.99 -4.76
N LYS A 285 -13.30 3.28 -3.66
CA LYS A 285 -14.27 3.56 -2.61
C LYS A 285 -13.64 4.48 -1.56
N TYR A 286 -14.38 5.48 -1.18
CA TYR A 286 -14.05 6.40 -0.10
C TYR A 286 -15.08 6.25 1.00
N LEU A 287 -14.76 6.75 2.17
CA LEU A 287 -15.75 6.95 3.22
C LEU A 287 -16.22 8.41 3.20
N THR A 288 -17.47 8.62 3.52
CA THR A 288 -18.04 9.95 3.77
C THR A 288 -18.96 9.89 4.99
N VAL A 289 -19.13 11.03 5.63
CA VAL A 289 -20.08 11.15 6.77
C VAL A 289 -21.48 10.87 6.25
N ASP A 290 -22.19 10.00 6.96
CA ASP A 290 -23.58 9.65 6.66
C ASP A 290 -24.52 10.29 7.66
N GLU A 291 -24.66 9.73 8.86
CA GLU A 291 -25.52 10.24 9.92
C GLU A 291 -24.69 10.90 11.01
N ARG A 292 -25.06 12.11 11.45
CA ARG A 292 -24.38 12.82 12.55
C ARG A 292 -25.19 12.71 13.82
N TYR A 293 -24.49 12.49 14.94
CA TYR A 293 -25.09 12.45 16.26
C TYR A 293 -24.80 13.74 17.01
N THR A 294 -25.84 14.38 17.48
CA THR A 294 -25.77 15.66 18.23
C THR A 294 -26.24 15.53 19.67
N ASP A 295 -26.91 14.43 20.00
CA ASP A 295 -27.35 14.13 21.36
C ASP A 295 -26.64 12.87 21.88
N LEU A 296 -26.22 12.94 23.14
CA LEU A 296 -25.57 11.82 23.81
C LEU A 296 -26.50 10.59 23.95
N ALA A 297 -27.81 10.80 24.02
CA ALA A 297 -28.78 9.72 24.06
C ALA A 297 -28.80 8.90 22.73
N GLU A 298 -28.51 9.53 21.61
CA GLU A 298 -28.45 8.86 20.29
C GLU A 298 -27.29 7.87 20.20
N LEU A 299 -26.21 8.10 20.97
CA LEU A 299 -25.02 7.24 20.99
C LEU A 299 -25.21 5.96 21.83
N GLY A 300 -26.30 5.86 22.58
CA GLY A 300 -26.58 4.71 23.43
C GLY A 300 -26.80 3.43 22.63
N GLY A 301 -25.88 2.47 22.74
CA GLY A 301 -25.96 1.18 22.05
C GLY A 301 -25.61 1.21 20.56
N LYS A 302 -25.26 2.37 20.00
CA LYS A 302 -24.82 2.53 18.60
C LYS A 302 -23.30 2.58 18.50
N THR A 303 -22.80 2.22 17.32
CA THR A 303 -21.43 2.48 16.93
C THR A 303 -21.33 3.83 16.22
N PHE A 304 -20.17 4.49 16.35
CA PHE A 304 -19.91 5.77 15.72
C PHE A 304 -18.43 5.94 15.39
N ALA A 305 -18.12 6.73 14.37
CA ALA A 305 -16.80 7.24 14.11
C ALA A 305 -16.58 8.60 14.80
N ILE A 306 -15.35 8.91 15.14
CA ILE A 306 -14.91 10.22 15.65
C ILE A 306 -14.14 10.91 14.53
N VAL A 307 -14.67 11.99 13.98
CA VAL A 307 -14.22 12.60 12.75
C VAL A 307 -13.90 14.08 12.96
N ASN A 308 -12.78 14.55 12.45
CA ASN A 308 -12.53 15.95 12.19
C ASN A 308 -12.91 16.26 10.73
N GLU A 309 -14.11 16.77 10.51
CA GLU A 309 -14.61 17.05 9.16
C GLU A 309 -13.83 18.15 8.44
N ALA A 310 -13.32 19.14 9.16
CA ALA A 310 -12.59 20.25 8.56
C ALA A 310 -11.28 19.79 7.91
N GLU A 311 -10.67 18.74 8.46
CA GLU A 311 -9.43 18.15 7.93
C GLU A 311 -9.64 16.81 7.21
N VAL A 312 -10.91 16.37 7.13
CA VAL A 312 -11.28 15.08 6.51
C VAL A 312 -10.51 13.91 7.13
N LYS A 313 -10.46 13.87 8.46
CA LYS A 313 -9.75 12.84 9.22
C LYS A 313 -10.68 12.10 10.16
N ALA A 314 -10.53 10.79 10.26
CA ALA A 314 -11.17 9.96 11.27
C ALA A 314 -10.14 9.45 12.28
N PHE A 315 -10.61 9.28 13.50
CA PHE A 315 -9.86 8.64 14.55
C PHE A 315 -9.97 7.12 14.40
N PHE A 316 -8.87 6.40 14.39
CA PHE A 316 -8.85 4.95 14.24
C PHE A 316 -7.77 4.30 15.10
N GLY A 317 -8.00 3.05 15.46
CA GLY A 317 -7.04 2.21 16.17
C GLY A 317 -6.41 1.21 15.18
N PRO A 318 -5.11 1.31 14.95
CA PRO A 318 -4.37 0.29 14.23
C PRO A 318 -4.05 -0.91 15.14
N ASN A 319 -3.48 -1.93 14.57
CA ASN A 319 -2.96 -3.08 15.27
C ASN A 319 -2.13 -2.71 16.50
N GLY A 320 -2.55 -3.17 17.67
CA GLY A 320 -1.85 -2.94 18.92
C GLY A 320 -2.39 -1.79 19.76
N THR A 321 -1.50 -0.97 20.33
CA THR A 321 -1.84 0.12 21.27
C THR A 321 -1.82 1.51 20.65
N GLU A 322 -1.40 1.62 19.40
CA GLU A 322 -1.26 2.91 18.74
C GLU A 322 -2.59 3.36 18.16
N LEU A 323 -2.91 4.61 18.39
CA LEU A 323 -4.05 5.32 17.84
C LEU A 323 -3.57 6.39 16.88
N GLY A 324 -4.36 6.72 15.88
CA GLY A 324 -4.03 7.77 14.94
C GLY A 324 -5.24 8.51 14.41
N PHE A 325 -5.01 9.69 13.85
CA PHE A 325 -5.93 10.36 12.96
C PHE A 325 -5.40 10.26 11.54
N ASP A 326 -6.19 9.74 10.62
CA ASP A 326 -5.85 9.71 9.20
C ASP A 326 -7.06 10.07 8.34
N LYS A 327 -6.80 10.42 7.10
CA LYS A 327 -7.84 10.85 6.16
C LYS A 327 -8.81 9.71 5.88
N TYR A 328 -10.06 9.88 6.25
CA TYR A 328 -11.14 8.96 5.87
C TYR A 328 -11.53 9.09 4.39
N SER A 329 -10.96 10.08 3.68
CA SER A 329 -11.01 10.18 2.22
C SER A 329 -10.12 9.17 1.50
N LYS A 330 -9.24 8.46 2.19
CA LYS A 330 -8.55 7.30 1.62
C LYS A 330 -9.61 6.30 1.17
N ALA A 331 -9.33 5.63 0.06
CA ALA A 331 -10.18 4.53 -0.39
C ALA A 331 -10.46 3.59 0.78
N PHE A 332 -11.72 3.14 0.88
CA PHE A 332 -12.10 2.13 1.84
C PHE A 332 -11.37 0.84 1.52
N ASP A 333 -10.26 0.65 2.15
CA ASP A 333 -9.42 -0.53 2.03
C ASP A 333 -9.27 -1.20 3.40
N GLU A 334 -8.52 -2.28 3.47
CA GLU A 334 -8.33 -3.02 4.70
C GLU A 334 -7.64 -2.23 5.82
N PHE A 335 -7.03 -1.09 5.54
CA PHE A 335 -6.50 -0.23 6.59
C PHE A 335 -7.61 0.42 7.39
N MET A 336 -8.70 0.76 6.72
CA MET A 336 -9.88 1.34 7.37
C MET A 336 -10.62 0.29 8.20
N ASN A 337 -10.46 -0.99 7.90
CA ASN A 337 -11.08 -2.08 8.66
C ASN A 337 -10.41 -2.35 10.03
N ASP A 338 -9.30 -1.70 10.35
CA ASP A 338 -8.63 -1.89 11.63
C ASP A 338 -9.26 -1.08 12.79
N GLY A 339 -10.47 -0.54 12.59
CA GLY A 339 -11.27 -0.01 13.66
C GLY A 339 -11.31 1.52 13.75
N TYR A 340 -12.19 2.11 12.98
CA TYR A 340 -12.60 3.50 13.13
C TYR A 340 -13.96 3.63 13.86
N GLN A 341 -14.55 2.52 14.29
CA GLN A 341 -15.83 2.49 14.96
C GLN A 341 -15.65 2.36 16.47
N PHE A 342 -16.39 3.18 17.20
CA PHE A 342 -16.40 3.22 18.63
C PHE A 342 -17.84 3.06 19.16
N LYS A 343 -17.95 2.67 20.40
CA LYS A 343 -19.22 2.74 21.15
C LYS A 343 -19.00 3.28 22.55
N LEU A 344 -20.06 3.79 23.15
CA LEU A 344 -20.04 4.14 24.54
C LEU A 344 -20.04 2.88 25.42
N ALA A 345 -19.24 2.90 26.47
CA ALA A 345 -19.18 1.83 27.46
C ALA A 345 -19.23 2.41 28.88
N LYS A 346 -19.67 1.61 29.82
CA LYS A 346 -19.60 1.99 31.24
C LYS A 346 -18.19 1.70 31.75
N VAL A 347 -17.55 2.70 32.34
CA VAL A 347 -16.24 2.58 32.99
C VAL A 347 -16.35 3.18 34.39
N GLY A 348 -16.21 2.38 35.43
CA GLY A 348 -16.38 2.82 36.80
C GLY A 348 -17.76 3.47 37.03
N LYS A 349 -17.77 4.72 37.47
CA LYS A 349 -18.99 5.54 37.63
C LYS A 349 -19.30 6.41 36.43
N GLY A 350 -18.39 6.44 35.44
CA GLY A 350 -18.44 7.31 34.28
C GLY A 350 -18.69 6.57 32.99
N ARG A 351 -18.38 7.24 31.89
CA ARG A 351 -18.56 6.79 30.52
C ARG A 351 -17.19 6.63 29.85
N GLY A 352 -16.98 5.47 29.25
CA GLY A 352 -15.82 5.19 28.40
C GLY A 352 -16.16 5.23 26.93
N ILE A 353 -15.13 5.33 26.09
CA ILE A 353 -15.19 5.15 24.65
C ILE A 353 -14.43 3.87 24.34
N LYS A 354 -15.09 2.91 23.69
CA LYS A 354 -14.54 1.60 23.36
C LYS A 354 -14.48 1.43 21.87
N LEU A 355 -13.31 1.02 21.35
CA LEU A 355 -13.14 0.58 19.97
C LEU A 355 -13.87 -0.74 19.79
N VAL A 356 -14.50 -0.91 18.65
CA VAL A 356 -15.19 -2.14 18.25
C VAL A 356 -14.63 -2.67 16.93
N THR A 357 -14.90 -3.96 16.63
CA THR A 357 -14.53 -4.54 15.34
C THR A 357 -15.21 -3.78 14.19
N PRO A 358 -14.75 -3.94 12.94
CA PRO A 358 -15.42 -3.32 11.79
C PRO A 358 -16.92 -3.65 11.69
N GLU A 359 -17.33 -4.82 12.15
CA GLU A 359 -18.72 -5.27 12.18
C GLU A 359 -19.51 -4.71 13.38
N GLY A 360 -18.86 -3.93 14.24
CA GLY A 360 -19.46 -3.31 15.40
C GLY A 360 -19.57 -4.20 16.65
N ALA A 361 -18.95 -5.39 16.62
CA ALA A 361 -18.89 -6.28 17.78
C ALA A 361 -17.81 -5.86 18.78
N ASP A 362 -17.91 -6.35 20.03
CA ASP A 362 -16.85 -6.19 21.00
C ASP A 362 -15.63 -7.04 20.60
N TYR A 363 -14.44 -6.49 20.79
CA TYR A 363 -13.25 -7.31 20.72
C TYR A 363 -13.32 -8.40 21.78
N GLU A 364 -13.00 -9.64 21.42
CA GLU A 364 -12.85 -10.72 22.38
C GLU A 364 -11.70 -10.42 23.35
N VAL A 365 -11.91 -10.72 24.61
CA VAL A 365 -10.90 -10.52 25.65
C VAL A 365 -9.88 -11.63 25.54
N ASP A 366 -8.67 -11.30 25.14
CA ASP A 366 -7.53 -12.22 25.20
C ASP A 366 -6.95 -12.29 26.65
N ASP A 367 -6.03 -13.21 26.90
CA ASP A 367 -5.35 -13.39 28.21
C ASP A 367 -4.61 -12.14 28.70
N LYS A 368 -4.43 -11.14 27.84
CA LYS A 368 -3.73 -9.88 28.13
C LYS A 368 -4.69 -8.71 28.40
N GLY A 369 -6.01 -8.96 28.32
CA GLY A 369 -7.05 -7.95 28.39
C GLY A 369 -7.11 -7.13 27.11
N THR A 370 -8.25 -7.21 26.41
CA THR A 370 -8.41 -6.51 25.13
C THR A 370 -8.16 -5.02 25.28
N ARG A 371 -7.20 -4.49 24.55
CA ARG A 371 -6.84 -3.07 24.56
C ARG A 371 -7.81 -2.29 23.67
N ALA A 372 -9.04 -2.14 24.14
CA ALA A 372 -10.11 -1.57 23.34
C ALA A 372 -10.60 -0.20 23.85
N TYR A 373 -10.26 0.18 25.08
CA TYR A 373 -10.75 1.42 25.69
C TYR A 373 -9.81 2.59 25.41
N LEU A 374 -10.38 3.69 24.93
CA LEU A 374 -9.67 4.95 24.82
C LEU A 374 -9.28 5.43 26.21
N ASN A 375 -7.99 5.72 26.40
CA ASN A 375 -7.41 6.05 27.71
C ASN A 375 -6.40 7.20 27.59
N SER A 376 -6.23 7.96 28.66
CA SER A 376 -5.16 8.93 28.79
C SER A 376 -4.49 8.76 30.15
N GLN A 377 -3.14 8.73 30.18
CA GLN A 377 -2.42 8.59 31.45
C GLN A 377 -2.54 9.85 32.30
N ALA A 378 -3.03 9.68 33.51
CA ALA A 378 -3.13 10.76 34.47
C ALA A 378 -1.78 11.41 34.83
N VAL A 379 -0.68 10.63 34.79
CA VAL A 379 0.66 11.09 35.22
C VAL A 379 1.30 12.05 34.21
N THR A 380 1.14 11.82 32.91
CA THR A 380 1.73 12.69 31.87
C THR A 380 0.72 13.61 31.20
N GLY A 381 -0.55 13.21 31.15
CA GLY A 381 -1.65 14.01 30.60
C GLY A 381 -1.50 14.45 29.16
N THR A 382 -0.56 13.85 28.41
CA THR A 382 -0.17 14.35 27.08
C THR A 382 -0.44 13.37 25.95
N CYS A 383 -0.72 12.11 26.23
CA CYS A 383 -0.98 11.10 25.22
C CYS A 383 -2.33 10.42 25.42
N CYS A 384 -2.87 9.88 24.32
CA CYS A 384 -4.05 9.05 24.28
C CYS A 384 -3.71 7.72 23.62
N PHE A 385 -4.21 6.63 24.17
CA PHE A 385 -3.89 5.26 23.71
C PHE A 385 -5.04 4.32 24.00
N LEU A 386 -5.00 3.11 23.41
CA LEU A 386 -5.93 2.04 23.75
C LEU A 386 -5.40 1.22 24.94
N ASN A 387 -6.27 0.92 25.90
CA ASN A 387 -5.95 0.04 27.02
C ASN A 387 -7.10 -0.92 27.31
N GLY A 388 -6.77 -2.10 27.88
CA GLY A 388 -7.74 -3.04 28.40
C GLY A 388 -8.13 -2.70 29.83
N LEU A 389 -9.41 -2.77 30.14
CA LEU A 389 -9.91 -2.85 31.50
C LEU A 389 -9.86 -4.35 31.85
N GLY A 390 -8.74 -4.83 32.38
CA GLY A 390 -8.60 -6.23 32.77
C GLY A 390 -9.69 -6.68 33.74
N PRO A 391 -10.14 -7.95 33.66
CA PRO A 391 -11.19 -8.47 34.54
C PRO A 391 -10.80 -8.54 36.00
N SER A 392 -9.54 -8.39 36.34
CA SER A 392 -9.04 -8.64 37.70
C SER A 392 -8.57 -7.42 38.48
N GLY A 393 -8.72 -6.21 37.97
CA GLY A 393 -8.29 -5.01 38.74
C GLY A 393 -6.83 -5.02 39.22
N GLN A 394 -6.00 -5.94 38.72
CA GLN A 394 -4.64 -6.18 39.22
C GLN A 394 -3.62 -5.11 38.83
N ARG A 395 -4.01 -4.18 38.02
CA ARG A 395 -3.34 -2.89 37.98
C ARG A 395 -4.40 -1.89 38.33
N GLY A 396 -4.67 -1.77 39.63
CA GLY A 396 -5.56 -0.80 40.26
C GLY A 396 -5.08 0.62 40.02
N TYR A 397 -4.74 0.92 38.79
CA TYR A 397 -4.50 2.25 38.40
C TYR A 397 -5.84 2.90 38.19
N GLU A 398 -5.98 4.00 38.67
CA GLU A 398 -6.49 5.25 38.13
C GLU A 398 -6.90 5.21 36.65
N ILE A 399 -6.66 4.08 35.97
CA ILE A 399 -7.17 3.69 34.66
C ILE A 399 -8.66 3.98 34.53
N GLN A 400 -9.42 3.84 35.61
CA GLN A 400 -10.84 4.15 35.59
C GLN A 400 -11.10 5.61 35.24
N ASP A 401 -10.38 6.55 35.84
CA ASP A 401 -10.55 7.97 35.54
C ASP A 401 -9.87 8.34 34.21
N GLY A 402 -8.75 7.71 33.90
CA GLY A 402 -8.07 7.86 32.59
C GLY A 402 -8.86 7.30 31.42
N ALA A 403 -9.74 6.31 31.63
CA ALA A 403 -10.63 5.75 30.61
C ALA A 403 -12.02 6.39 30.60
N GLN A 404 -12.31 7.36 31.51
CA GLN A 404 -13.57 8.08 31.53
C GLN A 404 -13.49 9.36 30.71
N TRP A 405 -14.56 9.61 29.99
CA TRP A 405 -14.67 10.75 29.09
C TRP A 405 -15.95 11.54 29.32
N ASP A 406 -15.82 12.84 29.51
CA ASP A 406 -16.89 13.81 29.47
C ASP A 406 -17.07 14.31 28.04
N LEU A 407 -18.26 14.09 27.49
CA LEU A 407 -18.60 14.38 26.11
C LEU A 407 -19.61 15.52 26.09
N GLN A 408 -19.21 16.65 25.51
CA GLN A 408 -20.04 17.85 25.47
C GLN A 408 -20.26 18.25 23.99
N TYR A 409 -21.51 18.22 23.56
CA TYR A 409 -21.87 18.75 22.24
C TYR A 409 -22.03 20.27 22.33
N VAL A 410 -21.39 20.97 21.41
CA VAL A 410 -21.50 22.42 21.25
C VAL A 410 -22.09 22.71 19.87
N GLU A 411 -23.29 23.33 19.87
CA GLU A 411 -23.99 23.64 18.64
C GLU A 411 -23.12 24.48 17.68
N GLY A 412 -23.10 24.07 16.40
CA GLY A 412 -22.27 24.70 15.37
C GLY A 412 -20.78 24.38 15.44
N LYS A 413 -20.32 23.63 16.46
CA LYS A 413 -18.91 23.22 16.58
C LYS A 413 -18.71 21.70 16.56
N GLY A 414 -19.59 20.95 17.25
CA GLY A 414 -19.47 19.50 17.41
C GLY A 414 -19.15 19.07 18.85
N TRP A 415 -18.56 17.88 19.01
CA TRP A 415 -18.27 17.26 20.30
C TRP A 415 -16.89 17.64 20.83
N ALA A 416 -16.83 18.21 22.02
CA ALA A 416 -15.62 18.29 22.82
C ALA A 416 -15.47 17.01 23.63
N VAL A 417 -14.29 16.37 23.56
CA VAL A 417 -13.98 15.07 24.16
C VAL A 417 -12.96 15.27 25.27
N LYS A 418 -13.44 15.42 26.52
CA LYS A 418 -12.61 15.73 27.67
C LYS A 418 -12.36 14.49 28.53
N ASN A 419 -11.09 14.20 28.81
CA ASN A 419 -10.72 13.12 29.70
C ASN A 419 -10.94 13.50 31.17
N VAL A 420 -11.61 12.64 31.94
CA VAL A 420 -11.94 12.90 33.35
C VAL A 420 -10.66 12.88 34.22
N GLY A 421 -9.76 11.94 33.99
CA GLY A 421 -8.55 11.76 34.80
C GLY A 421 -7.51 12.87 34.62
N THR A 422 -7.36 13.39 33.41
CA THR A 422 -6.37 14.44 33.11
C THR A 422 -6.96 15.85 33.08
N GLY A 423 -8.29 15.96 32.94
CA GLY A 423 -8.96 17.23 32.75
C GLY A 423 -8.72 17.90 31.40
N LYS A 424 -8.03 17.23 30.49
CA LYS A 424 -7.60 17.72 29.16
C LYS A 424 -8.50 17.19 28.05
N TYR A 425 -8.45 17.83 26.88
CA TYR A 425 -9.24 17.50 25.70
C TYR A 425 -8.43 16.69 24.69
N LEU A 426 -9.11 15.73 24.06
CA LEU A 426 -8.60 15.04 22.89
C LEU A 426 -8.36 16.03 21.75
N LYS A 427 -7.22 15.91 21.06
CA LYS A 427 -6.87 16.73 19.92
C LYS A 427 -6.44 15.87 18.74
N ASP A 428 -6.81 16.33 17.56
CA ASP A 428 -6.31 15.77 16.28
C ASP A 428 -4.82 16.14 16.11
N ALA A 429 -3.98 15.15 16.26
CA ALA A 429 -2.54 15.25 16.06
C ALA A 429 -2.05 13.94 15.44
N ALA A 430 -0.86 13.93 14.84
CA ALA A 430 -0.26 12.74 14.23
C ALA A 430 -0.22 11.53 15.19
N HIS A 431 0.01 11.82 16.47
CA HIS A 431 -0.30 10.91 17.58
C HIS A 431 -1.33 11.60 18.45
N PRO A 432 -2.47 10.96 18.77
CA PRO A 432 -3.50 11.58 19.59
C PRO A 432 -2.91 12.10 20.87
N ALA A 433 -3.13 13.36 21.12
CA ALA A 433 -2.58 14.08 22.24
C ALA A 433 -3.69 14.75 23.05
N MET A 434 -3.38 15.14 24.29
CA MET A 434 -4.27 15.79 25.20
C MET A 434 -3.84 17.24 25.40
N PHE A 435 -4.78 18.18 25.22
CA PHE A 435 -4.52 19.62 25.29
C PHE A 435 -5.48 20.32 26.26
N ASP A 436 -5.12 21.52 26.67
CA ASP A 436 -5.94 22.31 27.56
C ASP A 436 -7.17 22.91 26.86
N GLU A 437 -7.08 23.16 25.56
CA GLU A 437 -8.15 23.71 24.74
C GLU A 437 -8.85 22.61 23.91
N PRO A 438 -10.19 22.67 23.76
CA PRO A 438 -10.93 21.67 23.02
C PRO A 438 -10.69 21.75 21.50
N THR A 439 -10.56 20.57 20.87
CA THR A 439 -10.86 20.36 19.47
C THR A 439 -12.26 19.77 19.38
N TYR A 440 -13.01 20.15 18.36
CA TYR A 440 -14.37 19.68 18.17
C TYR A 440 -14.45 18.63 17.08
N PHE A 441 -15.13 17.54 17.38
CA PHE A 441 -15.28 16.39 16.50
C PHE A 441 -16.74 16.18 16.11
N THR A 442 -16.94 15.54 14.97
CA THR A 442 -18.24 14.99 14.59
C THR A 442 -18.30 13.52 15.00
N PHE A 443 -19.31 13.13 15.75
CA PHE A 443 -19.66 11.74 15.98
C PHE A 443 -20.68 11.32 14.94
N CYS A 444 -20.37 10.33 14.13
CA CYS A 444 -21.18 10.00 12.95
C CYS A 444 -21.06 8.53 12.55
N THR A 445 -21.94 8.10 11.68
CA THR A 445 -21.68 6.92 10.84
C THR A 445 -20.93 7.35 9.58
N LEU A 446 -20.15 6.42 9.03
CA LEU A 446 -19.49 6.58 7.73
C LEU A 446 -20.10 5.60 6.74
N LYS A 447 -20.23 6.00 5.49
CA LYS A 447 -20.68 5.16 4.39
C LYS A 447 -19.69 5.20 3.22
N GLU A 448 -19.71 4.15 2.41
CA GLU A 448 -18.94 4.11 1.18
C GLU A 448 -19.45 5.10 0.14
N THR A 449 -18.53 5.68 -0.59
CA THR A 449 -18.80 6.56 -1.73
C THR A 449 -17.68 6.42 -2.77
N ASN A 450 -18.01 6.68 -4.03
CA ASN A 450 -17.01 6.76 -5.10
C ASN A 450 -16.52 8.21 -5.31
N VAL A 451 -16.97 9.15 -4.49
CA VAL A 451 -16.54 10.54 -4.56
C VAL A 451 -15.54 10.82 -3.45
N ASP A 452 -14.37 11.35 -3.79
CA ASP A 452 -13.39 11.76 -2.80
C ASP A 452 -13.95 12.93 -1.95
N PRO A 453 -14.21 12.71 -0.65
CA PRO A 453 -14.79 13.74 0.22
C PRO A 453 -13.82 14.89 0.53
N SER A 454 -12.52 14.77 0.22
CA SER A 454 -11.55 15.86 0.38
C SER A 454 -11.76 17.00 -0.62
N GLY A 455 -12.64 16.82 -1.60
CA GLY A 455 -12.86 17.80 -2.67
C GLY A 455 -11.69 17.94 -3.64
N ILE A 456 -10.60 17.21 -3.40
CA ILE A 456 -9.51 17.04 -4.36
C ILE A 456 -10.02 15.99 -5.36
N GLN A 457 -10.84 16.43 -6.32
CA GLN A 457 -10.96 15.65 -7.54
C GLN A 457 -9.53 15.54 -8.07
N GLU A 458 -8.95 14.36 -8.05
CA GLU A 458 -7.91 14.05 -9.03
C GLU A 458 -8.56 14.40 -10.35
N VAL A 459 -8.12 15.50 -10.93
CA VAL A 459 -8.42 15.78 -12.31
C VAL A 459 -7.67 14.69 -13.05
N ARG A 460 -8.31 13.52 -13.16
CA ARG A 460 -7.94 12.55 -14.18
C ARG A 460 -8.10 13.34 -15.46
N VAL A 461 -6.99 13.86 -15.93
CA VAL A 461 -6.89 14.34 -17.29
C VAL A 461 -7.07 13.08 -18.13
N GLN A 462 -8.35 12.68 -18.32
CA GLN A 462 -8.66 12.02 -19.57
C GLN A 462 -8.00 12.91 -20.60
N LYS A 463 -6.97 12.41 -21.26
CA LYS A 463 -6.50 12.95 -22.52
C LYS A 463 -7.63 12.77 -23.54
N SER A 464 -8.75 13.46 -23.29
CA SER A 464 -9.68 13.79 -24.34
C SER A 464 -8.95 14.82 -25.19
N LEU A 465 -8.41 14.32 -26.31
CA LEU A 465 -8.04 15.12 -27.49
C LEU A 465 -7.34 16.43 -27.08
N ALA A 466 -6.05 16.53 -27.33
CA ALA A 466 -5.27 17.74 -27.16
C ALA A 466 -6.19 18.95 -27.53
N LYS A 467 -6.63 19.69 -26.50
CA LYS A 467 -7.34 20.94 -26.75
C LYS A 467 -6.32 21.87 -27.39
N THR A 468 -6.25 21.81 -28.73
CA THR A 468 -5.52 22.78 -29.52
C THR A 468 -6.16 24.12 -29.25
N GLY A 469 -5.54 24.96 -28.43
CA GLY A 469 -6.06 26.29 -28.11
C GLY A 469 -5.14 27.03 -27.16
N VAL A 470 -5.28 28.33 -27.11
CA VAL A 470 -4.60 29.20 -26.16
C VAL A 470 -5.59 29.58 -25.07
N TYR A 471 -5.13 29.51 -23.80
CA TYR A 471 -5.95 29.81 -22.65
C TYR A 471 -5.23 30.82 -21.75
N THR A 472 -5.98 31.66 -21.07
CA THR A 472 -5.49 32.47 -19.96
C THR A 472 -5.20 31.61 -18.73
N LEU A 473 -4.48 32.14 -17.75
CA LEU A 473 -4.16 31.39 -16.54
C LEU A 473 -5.39 30.98 -15.69
N ASP A 474 -6.50 31.72 -15.85
CA ASP A 474 -7.82 31.42 -15.26
C ASP A 474 -8.65 30.43 -16.09
N GLY A 475 -8.09 29.86 -17.18
CA GLY A 475 -8.68 28.80 -17.98
C GLY A 475 -9.63 29.25 -19.07
N ARG A 476 -9.74 30.54 -19.38
CA ARG A 476 -10.55 31.04 -20.50
C ARG A 476 -9.83 30.84 -21.83
N ARG A 477 -10.54 30.28 -22.80
CA ARG A 477 -10.01 30.15 -24.17
C ARG A 477 -9.94 31.51 -24.85
N VAL A 478 -8.79 31.81 -25.47
CA VAL A 478 -8.57 33.05 -26.22
C VAL A 478 -8.16 32.74 -27.66
N ASN A 479 -8.46 33.69 -28.58
CA ASN A 479 -8.04 33.52 -29.95
C ASN A 479 -6.54 33.78 -30.10
N ALA A 480 -5.82 32.80 -30.68
CA ALA A 480 -4.36 32.82 -30.83
C ALA A 480 -3.88 33.99 -31.74
N GLU A 481 -4.72 34.51 -32.60
CA GLU A 481 -4.38 35.58 -33.53
C GLU A 481 -4.35 36.99 -32.88
N ASN A 482 -4.99 37.14 -31.70
CA ASN A 482 -5.18 38.46 -31.05
C ASN A 482 -4.68 38.43 -29.58
N LEU A 483 -3.57 37.78 -29.33
CA LEU A 483 -2.99 37.73 -27.98
C LEU A 483 -2.33 39.05 -27.60
N ARG A 484 -2.73 39.61 -26.47
CA ARG A 484 -2.03 40.77 -25.87
C ARG A 484 -0.77 40.26 -25.13
N PRO A 485 0.23 41.13 -24.92
CA PRO A 485 1.37 40.76 -24.07
C PRO A 485 0.90 40.22 -22.74
N GLY A 486 1.41 39.02 -22.32
CA GLY A 486 0.96 38.35 -21.12
C GLY A 486 1.35 36.87 -21.06
N LEU A 487 0.92 36.18 -19.97
CA LEU A 487 1.17 34.79 -19.76
C LEU A 487 -0.08 33.95 -20.15
N TYR A 488 0.15 32.90 -20.95
CA TYR A 488 -0.91 32.04 -21.48
C TYR A 488 -0.52 30.55 -21.34
N ILE A 489 -1.49 29.68 -21.52
CA ILE A 489 -1.29 28.24 -21.64
C ILE A 489 -1.64 27.83 -23.08
N MET A 490 -0.68 27.29 -23.82
CA MET A 490 -0.87 26.75 -25.16
C MET A 490 -0.38 25.32 -25.23
N ASN A 491 -1.25 24.39 -25.61
CA ASN A 491 -0.97 22.94 -25.64
C ASN A 491 -0.40 22.39 -24.31
N GLY A 492 -0.96 22.87 -23.17
CA GLY A 492 -0.54 22.46 -21.83
C GLY A 492 0.76 23.09 -21.32
N LYS A 493 1.42 23.97 -22.11
CA LYS A 493 2.66 24.67 -21.71
C LYS A 493 2.39 26.14 -21.46
N LYS A 494 3.04 26.72 -20.44
CA LYS A 494 3.05 28.17 -20.22
C LYS A 494 3.89 28.85 -21.30
N ILE A 495 3.32 29.86 -21.93
CA ILE A 495 3.98 30.71 -22.92
C ILE A 495 3.87 32.18 -22.52
N VAL A 496 4.89 32.95 -22.83
CA VAL A 496 4.90 34.42 -22.64
C VAL A 496 4.78 35.07 -24.01
N ILE A 497 3.76 35.87 -24.18
CA ILE A 497 3.62 36.79 -25.36
C ILE A 497 4.22 38.14 -24.94
N LYS A 498 5.18 38.62 -25.67
CA LYS A 498 5.87 39.89 -25.42
C LYS A 498 5.21 41.03 -26.16
#